data_05721f9bb909bf7a7a07bb7d501de518
#
_entry.id   05721f9bb909bf7a7a07bb7d501de518
#
_cell.length_a   1.000
_cell.length_b   1.000
_cell.length_c   1.000
_cell.angle_alpha   90.00
_cell.angle_beta   90.00
_cell.angle_gamma   90.00
#
_symmetry.space_group_name_H-M   'P 1'
#
loop_
_entity.id
_entity.type
_entity.pdbx_description
1 polymer ?
#
loop_
_entity_poly.entity_id
_entity_poly.type
_entity_poly.pdbx_seq_one_letter_code
_entity_poly.pdbx_strand_id
1 'polypeptide(L)'
;MNLSFNVLNQAMLTQVLHELRLGNLQRCKALGLSEDDIYLLQSLPPTTLSRLAHATVPWVEVKIDSPVLHRLIEQAERDEQNERLINRALKLGASSTIMYQCFGLAHSETALRRRLLKIETRRAALSI
;
A
#
# COMPACT_ATOMS: atom_id res chain seq x y z
N MET A 1 19.08 19.36 0.15
CA MET A 1 18.04 19.63 1.12
C MET A 1 16.72 19.85 0.47
N ASN A 2 16.69 20.65 -0.58
CA ASN A 2 15.43 20.94 -1.26
C ASN A 2 14.91 19.79 -2.10
N LEU A 3 15.69 18.71 -2.21
CA LEU A 3 15.29 17.54 -2.98
C LEU A 3 14.00 16.90 -2.46
N SER A 4 13.83 16.89 -1.12
CA SER A 4 12.62 16.32 -0.53
C SER A 4 11.37 17.08 -0.95
N PHE A 5 11.42 18.41 -0.92
CA PHE A 5 10.27 19.21 -1.31
C PHE A 5 9.97 19.07 -2.79
N ASN A 6 11.03 18.98 -3.60
CA ASN A 6 10.88 18.75 -5.02
C ASN A 6 10.16 17.43 -5.31
N VAL A 7 10.56 16.36 -4.60
CA VAL A 7 9.94 15.06 -4.76
C VAL A 7 8.47 15.09 -4.36
N LEU A 8 8.14 15.78 -3.26
CA LEU A 8 6.74 15.91 -2.82
C LEU A 8 5.92 16.72 -3.83
N ASN A 9 6.48 17.81 -4.33
CA ASN A 9 5.82 18.62 -5.34
C ASN A 9 5.52 17.80 -6.59
N GLN A 10 6.49 17.03 -7.07
CA GLN A 10 6.33 16.18 -8.24
C GLN A 10 5.29 15.10 -8.02
N ALA A 11 5.35 14.43 -6.87
CA ALA A 11 4.42 13.36 -6.55
C ALA A 11 2.99 13.89 -6.48
N MET A 12 2.80 15.03 -5.84
CA MET A 12 1.47 15.63 -5.72
C MET A 12 0.95 16.06 -7.09
N LEU A 13 1.78 16.71 -7.89
CA LEU A 13 1.35 17.15 -9.21
C LEU A 13 0.96 15.98 -10.10
N THR A 14 1.76 14.90 -10.08
CA THR A 14 1.45 13.71 -10.84
C THR A 14 0.09 13.14 -10.43
N GLN A 15 -0.16 13.05 -9.13
CA GLN A 15 -1.42 12.52 -8.62
C GLN A 15 -2.60 13.42 -9.02
N VAL A 16 -2.44 14.73 -8.86
CA VAL A 16 -3.49 15.69 -9.21
C VAL A 16 -3.83 15.61 -10.69
N LEU A 17 -2.83 15.59 -11.55
CA LEU A 17 -3.06 15.54 -12.99
C LEU A 17 -3.73 14.23 -13.39
N HIS A 18 -3.38 13.15 -12.73
CA HIS A 18 -4.03 11.85 -12.95
C HIS A 18 -5.52 11.93 -12.62
N GLU A 19 -5.85 12.47 -11.45
CA GLU A 19 -7.24 12.60 -11.03
C GLU A 19 -8.03 13.54 -11.94
N LEU A 20 -7.39 14.62 -12.39
CA LEU A 20 -8.04 15.55 -13.32
C LEU A 20 -8.36 14.88 -14.64
N ARG A 21 -7.46 14.05 -15.16
CA ARG A 21 -7.70 13.32 -16.40
C ARG A 21 -8.86 12.34 -16.28
N LEU A 22 -9.06 11.78 -15.09
CA LEU A 22 -10.17 10.88 -14.83
C LEU A 22 -11.45 11.61 -14.46
N GLY A 23 -11.41 12.93 -14.32
CA GLY A 23 -12.57 13.72 -13.92
C GLY A 23 -12.91 13.61 -12.44
N ASN A 24 -11.99 13.17 -11.62
CA ASN A 24 -12.20 12.99 -10.18
C ASN A 24 -11.98 14.28 -9.41
N LEU A 25 -12.85 15.26 -9.63
CA LEU A 25 -12.69 16.58 -9.03
C LEU A 25 -12.78 16.55 -7.51
N GLN A 26 -13.62 15.67 -6.96
CA GLN A 26 -13.74 15.57 -5.51
C GLN A 26 -12.43 15.11 -4.87
N ARG A 27 -11.70 14.23 -5.52
CA ARG A 27 -10.40 13.80 -5.01
C ARG A 27 -9.37 14.92 -5.04
N CYS A 28 -9.43 15.75 -6.06
CA CYS A 28 -8.56 16.93 -6.13
C CYS A 28 -8.85 17.88 -4.97
N LYS A 29 -10.12 18.09 -4.68
CA LYS A 29 -10.50 18.93 -3.54
C LYS A 29 -10.08 18.33 -2.21
N ALA A 30 -10.18 17.02 -2.09
CA ALA A 30 -9.74 16.30 -0.88
C ALA A 30 -8.25 16.45 -0.65
N LEU A 31 -7.47 16.62 -1.72
CA LEU A 31 -6.03 16.85 -1.62
C LEU A 31 -5.71 18.29 -1.20
N GLY A 32 -6.69 19.17 -1.18
CA GLY A 32 -6.51 20.54 -0.73
C GLY A 32 -6.64 21.59 -1.81
N LEU A 33 -7.00 21.20 -3.03
CA LEU A 33 -7.14 22.15 -4.13
C LEU A 33 -8.51 22.83 -4.09
N SER A 34 -8.50 24.16 -4.32
CA SER A 34 -9.73 24.91 -4.51
C SER A 34 -10.20 24.73 -5.95
N GLU A 35 -11.41 25.17 -6.23
CA GLU A 35 -11.91 25.16 -7.61
C GLU A 35 -11.06 26.03 -8.52
N ASP A 36 -10.60 27.17 -8.02
CA ASP A 36 -9.70 28.04 -8.76
C ASP A 36 -8.39 27.34 -9.08
N ASP A 37 -7.82 26.62 -8.11
CA ASP A 37 -6.59 25.86 -8.31
C ASP A 37 -6.78 24.82 -9.42
N ILE A 38 -7.88 24.12 -9.40
CA ILE A 38 -8.19 23.09 -10.39
C ILE A 38 -8.28 23.72 -11.78
N TYR A 39 -9.00 24.83 -11.87
CA TYR A 39 -9.15 25.53 -13.15
C TYR A 39 -7.79 25.99 -13.69
N LEU A 40 -6.96 26.56 -12.82
CA LEU A 40 -5.64 27.03 -13.21
C LEU A 40 -4.77 25.88 -13.70
N LEU A 41 -4.75 24.77 -12.98
CA LEU A 41 -3.93 23.62 -13.35
C LEU A 41 -4.34 23.03 -14.69
N GLN A 42 -5.64 23.03 -14.98
CA GLN A 42 -6.14 22.51 -16.24
C GLN A 42 -5.73 23.37 -17.44
N SER A 43 -5.48 24.64 -17.21
CA SER A 43 -5.18 25.59 -18.28
C SER A 43 -3.68 25.87 -18.46
N LEU A 44 -2.82 25.27 -17.62
CA LEU A 44 -1.39 25.53 -17.70
C LEU A 44 -0.73 24.76 -18.86
N PRO A 45 0.20 25.43 -19.57
CA PRO A 45 0.98 24.73 -20.59
C PRO A 45 1.97 23.75 -19.95
N PRO A 46 2.43 22.74 -20.71
CA PRO A 46 3.36 21.73 -20.16
C PRO A 46 4.64 22.32 -19.57
N THR A 47 5.15 23.40 -20.15
CA THR A 47 6.37 24.04 -19.64
C THR A 47 6.16 24.61 -18.24
N THR A 48 5.00 25.21 -18.00
CA THR A 48 4.67 25.76 -16.68
C THR A 48 4.45 24.64 -15.68
N LEU A 49 3.78 23.55 -16.09
CA LEU A 49 3.60 22.38 -15.24
C LEU A 49 4.94 21.78 -14.82
N SER A 50 5.87 21.72 -15.77
CA SER A 50 7.22 21.22 -15.48
C SER A 50 7.94 22.08 -14.45
N ARG A 51 7.84 23.38 -14.59
CA ARG A 51 8.44 24.31 -13.63
C ARG A 51 7.82 24.17 -12.25
N LEU A 52 6.51 23.98 -12.20
CA LEU A 52 5.80 23.78 -10.94
C LEU A 52 6.27 22.49 -10.26
N ALA A 53 6.44 21.41 -11.03
CA ALA A 53 6.90 20.13 -10.51
C ALA A 53 8.33 20.23 -9.97
N HIS A 54 9.18 21.04 -10.61
CA HIS A 54 10.59 21.15 -10.23
C HIS A 54 10.88 22.36 -9.34
N ALA A 55 9.85 23.02 -8.84
CA ALA A 55 10.04 24.16 -7.95
C ALA A 55 10.76 23.70 -6.67
N THR A 56 11.70 24.54 -6.22
CA THR A 56 12.40 24.27 -4.96
C THR A 56 11.61 24.76 -3.75
N VAL A 57 10.66 25.65 -3.98
CA VAL A 57 9.76 26.13 -2.93
C VAL A 57 8.68 25.08 -2.71
N PRO A 58 8.46 24.63 -1.48
CA PRO A 58 7.41 23.66 -1.22
C PRO A 58 6.04 24.33 -1.33
N TRP A 59 5.21 23.81 -2.22
CA TRP A 59 3.81 24.23 -2.30
C TRP A 59 2.87 23.11 -1.85
N VAL A 60 3.43 22.01 -1.38
CA VAL A 60 2.69 20.88 -0.83
C VAL A 60 3.02 20.78 0.65
N GLU A 61 2.01 20.77 1.48
CA GLU A 61 2.17 20.51 2.90
C GLU A 61 1.65 19.12 3.19
N VAL A 62 2.41 18.35 3.97
CA VAL A 62 1.98 17.01 4.35
C VAL A 62 1.88 16.94 5.87
N LYS A 63 0.92 16.17 6.32
CA LYS A 63 0.70 15.96 7.74
C LYS A 63 0.62 14.47 8.00
N ILE A 64 1.37 14.02 8.98
CA ILE A 64 1.32 12.63 9.39
C ILE A 64 0.17 12.46 10.38
N ASP A 65 -0.72 11.52 10.07
CA ASP A 65 -1.76 11.13 11.00
C ASP A 65 -1.19 10.07 11.92
N SER A 66 -0.68 10.51 13.06
CA SER A 66 0.03 9.64 13.99
C SER A 66 -0.82 8.50 14.52
N PRO A 67 -2.07 8.73 14.95
CA PRO A 67 -2.92 7.62 15.40
C PRO A 67 -3.15 6.57 14.32
N VAL A 68 -3.35 7.00 13.09
CA VAL A 68 -3.51 6.06 11.97
C VAL A 68 -2.23 5.31 11.72
N LEU A 69 -1.10 6.01 11.73
CA LEU A 69 0.21 5.39 11.56
C LEU A 69 0.44 4.29 12.59
N HIS A 70 0.17 4.59 13.86
CA HIS A 70 0.35 3.62 14.94
C HIS A 70 -0.58 2.41 14.77
N ARG A 71 -1.82 2.63 14.37
CA ARG A 71 -2.75 1.54 14.10
C ARG A 71 -2.25 0.64 12.97
N LEU A 72 -1.73 1.24 11.91
CA LEU A 72 -1.23 0.47 10.77
C LEU A 72 0.01 -0.34 11.16
N ILE A 73 0.88 0.24 11.99
CA ILE A 73 2.06 -0.47 12.48
C ILE A 73 1.63 -1.66 13.34
N GLU A 74 0.70 -1.45 14.26
CA GLU A 74 0.20 -2.53 15.10
C GLU A 74 -0.47 -3.63 14.28
N GLN A 75 -1.22 -3.24 13.26
CA GLN A 75 -1.86 -4.21 12.39
C GLN A 75 -0.82 -5.02 11.62
N ALA A 76 0.21 -4.34 11.11
CA ALA A 76 1.28 -5.01 10.38
C ALA A 76 2.03 -6.00 11.28
N GLU A 77 2.27 -5.62 12.52
CA GLU A 77 2.92 -6.52 13.48
C GLU A 77 2.07 -7.74 13.78
N ARG A 78 0.77 -7.54 13.95
CA ARG A 78 -0.16 -8.67 14.17
C ARG A 78 -0.22 -9.58 12.96
N ASP A 79 -0.27 -9.00 11.77
CA ASP A 79 -0.32 -9.78 10.53
C ASP A 79 0.96 -10.60 10.36
N GLU A 80 2.11 -10.00 10.66
CA GLU A 80 3.38 -10.70 10.56
C GLU A 80 3.49 -11.82 11.59
N GLN A 81 3.04 -11.57 12.81
CA GLN A 81 2.99 -12.60 13.83
C GLN A 81 2.07 -13.75 13.39
N ASN A 82 0.90 -13.40 12.86
CA ASN A 82 -0.05 -14.39 12.38
C ASN A 82 0.55 -15.22 11.25
N GLU A 83 1.28 -14.57 10.32
CA GLU A 83 1.96 -15.28 9.24
C GLU A 83 3.00 -16.27 9.79
N ARG A 84 3.74 -15.88 10.80
CA ARG A 84 4.72 -16.76 11.42
C ARG A 84 4.04 -17.98 12.05
N LEU A 85 2.92 -17.76 12.72
CA LEU A 85 2.16 -18.86 13.32
C LEU A 85 1.61 -19.80 12.27
N ILE A 86 1.09 -19.24 11.18
CA ILE A 86 0.57 -20.03 10.07
C ILE A 86 1.70 -20.90 9.48
N ASN A 87 2.84 -20.28 9.19
CA ASN A 87 3.96 -21.00 8.60
C ASN A 87 4.46 -22.09 9.54
N ARG A 88 4.53 -21.80 10.83
CA ARG A 88 4.95 -22.80 11.82
C ARG A 88 3.97 -23.95 11.88
N ALA A 89 2.67 -23.64 11.90
CA ALA A 89 1.65 -24.70 11.94
C ALA A 89 1.74 -25.60 10.71
N LEU A 90 1.94 -25.00 9.54
CA LEU A 90 2.08 -25.77 8.31
C LEU A 90 3.33 -26.66 8.35
N LYS A 91 4.44 -26.13 8.83
CA LYS A 91 5.68 -26.91 8.94
C LYS A 91 5.54 -28.05 9.93
N LEU A 92 4.69 -27.88 10.93
CA LEU A 92 4.41 -28.94 11.89
C LEU A 92 3.38 -29.95 11.40
N GLY A 93 2.86 -29.75 10.20
CA GLY A 93 1.97 -30.73 9.57
C GLY A 93 0.49 -30.50 9.82
N ALA A 94 0.10 -29.28 10.20
CA ALA A 94 -1.31 -28.99 10.42
C ALA A 94 -2.13 -29.28 9.16
N SER A 95 -3.30 -29.89 9.34
CA SER A 95 -4.19 -30.23 8.24
C SER A 95 -4.91 -28.97 7.71
N SER A 96 -5.46 -29.09 6.51
CA SER A 96 -6.26 -28.00 5.95
C SER A 96 -7.45 -27.66 6.83
N THR A 97 -8.04 -28.66 7.46
CA THR A 97 -9.15 -28.44 8.38
C THR A 97 -8.72 -27.61 9.58
N ILE A 98 -7.59 -27.95 10.18
CA ILE A 98 -7.05 -27.20 11.31
C ILE A 98 -6.71 -25.78 10.90
N MET A 99 -6.09 -25.59 9.74
CA MET A 99 -5.75 -24.27 9.25
C MET A 99 -6.99 -23.41 9.04
N TYR A 100 -8.07 -24.01 8.56
CA TYR A 100 -9.32 -23.29 8.40
C TYR A 100 -9.91 -22.92 9.76
N GLN A 101 -9.95 -23.86 10.70
CA GLN A 101 -10.54 -23.63 12.01
C GLN A 101 -9.77 -22.61 12.84
N CYS A 102 -8.45 -22.65 12.78
CA CYS A 102 -7.61 -21.80 13.64
C CYS A 102 -7.28 -20.45 13.02
N PHE A 103 -7.16 -20.38 11.70
CA PHE A 103 -6.71 -19.16 11.02
C PHE A 103 -7.68 -18.68 9.96
N GLY A 104 -8.75 -19.41 9.72
CA GLY A 104 -9.70 -19.02 8.68
C GLY A 104 -9.18 -19.18 7.26
N LEU A 105 -8.12 -19.97 7.07
CA LEU A 105 -7.55 -20.18 5.75
C LEU A 105 -8.38 -21.15 4.93
N ALA A 106 -8.74 -20.73 3.72
CA ALA A 106 -9.39 -21.63 2.77
C ALA A 106 -8.43 -22.77 2.42
N HIS A 107 -8.98 -23.93 2.06
CA HIS A 107 -8.16 -25.10 1.71
C HIS A 107 -7.23 -24.82 0.53
N SER A 108 -7.70 -24.02 -0.45
CA SER A 108 -6.88 -23.62 -1.59
C SER A 108 -5.70 -22.77 -1.16
N GLU A 109 -5.92 -21.88 -0.21
CA GLU A 109 -4.86 -21.02 0.31
C GLU A 109 -3.83 -21.86 1.07
N THR A 110 -4.29 -22.81 1.86
CA THR A 110 -3.40 -23.71 2.60
C THR A 110 -2.53 -24.51 1.64
N ALA A 111 -3.11 -25.02 0.57
CA ALA A 111 -2.36 -25.79 -0.42
C ALA A 111 -1.31 -24.91 -1.12
N LEU A 112 -1.67 -23.68 -1.44
CA LEU A 112 -0.73 -22.74 -2.07
C LEU A 112 0.43 -22.42 -1.13
N ARG A 113 0.14 -22.17 0.13
CA ARG A 113 1.17 -21.86 1.12
C ARG A 113 2.14 -23.02 1.32
N ARG A 114 1.62 -24.27 1.32
CA ARG A 114 2.49 -25.45 1.40
C ARG A 114 3.46 -25.51 0.23
N ARG A 115 2.98 -25.22 -0.97
CA ARG A 115 3.83 -25.22 -2.15
C ARG A 115 4.90 -24.13 -2.07
N LEU A 116 4.50 -22.93 -1.64
CA LEU A 116 5.43 -21.81 -1.53
C LEU A 116 6.50 -22.05 -0.47
N LEU A 117 6.15 -22.73 0.60
CA LEU A 117 7.09 -23.08 1.65
C LEU A 117 7.87 -24.35 1.32
N LYS A 118 7.56 -24.98 0.19
CA LYS A 118 8.18 -26.24 -0.22
C LYS A 118 7.97 -27.34 0.82
N ILE A 119 6.82 -27.31 1.47
CA ILE A 119 6.45 -28.34 2.43
C ILE A 119 5.81 -29.47 1.65
N GLU A 120 6.39 -30.65 1.75
CA GLU A 120 5.81 -31.82 1.12
C GLU A 120 4.61 -32.31 1.90
N THR A 121 3.80 -33.14 1.26
CA THR A 121 2.63 -33.70 1.92
C THR A 121 3.09 -34.55 3.10
N ARG A 122 2.13 -34.91 3.96
CA ARG A 122 2.43 -35.73 5.11
C ARG A 122 3.17 -37.01 4.76
N ARG A 123 3.06 -37.42 3.53
CA ARG A 123 3.81 -38.61 3.13
C ARG A 123 5.31 -38.42 3.26
N ALA A 124 5.80 -37.25 2.87
CA ALA A 124 7.22 -36.96 3.02
C ALA A 124 7.62 -36.99 4.49
N ALA A 125 6.79 -36.44 5.35
CA ALA A 125 7.04 -36.46 6.77
C ALA A 125 7.09 -37.90 7.31
N LEU A 126 6.27 -38.76 6.75
CA LEU A 126 6.21 -40.16 7.19
C LEU A 126 7.37 -41.00 6.66
N SER A 127 7.97 -40.54 5.59
CA SER A 127 9.06 -41.30 4.97
C SER A 127 10.37 -41.18 5.72
N ILE A 128 10.43 -40.36 6.70
CA ILE A 128 11.62 -40.15 7.51
C ILE A 128 11.84 -41.33 8.51
#